data_b447d400dc66e7fe1da3a5b5975208a8
#
_entry.id   b447d400dc66e7fe1da3a5b5975208a8
#
_cell.length_a   1.000
_cell.length_b   1.000
_cell.length_c   1.000
_cell.angle_alpha   90.00
_cell.angle_beta   90.00
_cell.angle_gamma   90.00
#
_symmetry.space_group_name_H-M   'P 1'
#
loop_
_entity.id
_entity.type
_entity.pdbx_description
1 polymer ?
#
loop_
_entity_poly.entity_id
_entity_poly.type
_entity_poly.pdbx_seq_one_letter_code
_entity_poly.pdbx_strand_id
1 'polypeptide(L)'
;MLQAFQHRRWSLVLLWILIVAAIIAAPAVLPVFRLNLLGRFLSLAIVALGIDLIWGFTGLLSLGQGIFFALGGYAMAMYLQLNSSADLPNGIPEFFSLYGVDRLPGFWEPFHSPVFTLIAIWLIPAVLAAVLGNLVFRNRIKGVYFSILTQAALLVFFNFFNGQQKLINGTNGLKTDVTQLFGQMVGSPEMQRGFFWLTAVVVILALSLIHISEPTRRY
;
A
#
# COMPACT_ATOMS: atom_id res chain seq x y z
N MET A 1 24.38 -18.39 -31.64
CA MET A 1 23.08 -18.16 -30.94
C MET A 1 23.12 -18.49 -29.44
N LEU A 2 23.65 -19.63 -29.01
CA LEU A 2 23.73 -20.03 -27.60
C LEU A 2 24.54 -19.09 -26.70
N GLN A 3 25.66 -18.54 -27.17
CA GLN A 3 26.49 -17.61 -26.40
C GLN A 3 25.77 -16.26 -26.13
N ALA A 4 25.00 -15.74 -27.07
CA ALA A 4 24.22 -14.51 -26.87
C ALA A 4 23.09 -14.68 -25.82
N PHE A 5 22.48 -15.88 -25.76
CA PHE A 5 21.48 -16.22 -24.75
C PHE A 5 22.11 -16.34 -23.34
N GLN A 6 23.32 -16.88 -23.27
CA GLN A 6 24.04 -17.06 -22.01
C GLN A 6 24.51 -15.70 -21.45
N HIS A 7 25.03 -14.80 -22.28
CA HIS A 7 25.40 -13.43 -21.90
C HIS A 7 24.19 -12.63 -21.39
N ARG A 8 23.05 -12.78 -22.02
CA ARG A 8 21.80 -12.10 -21.59
C ARG A 8 21.31 -12.59 -20.21
N ARG A 9 21.49 -13.84 -19.88
CA ARG A 9 21.15 -14.39 -18.57
C ARG A 9 22.07 -13.86 -17.46
N TRP A 10 23.35 -13.80 -17.70
CA TRP A 10 24.34 -13.29 -16.76
C TRP A 10 24.16 -11.79 -16.50
N SER A 11 23.84 -11.00 -17.52
CA SER A 11 23.58 -9.57 -17.36
C SER A 11 22.32 -9.31 -16.51
N LEU A 12 21.27 -10.11 -16.65
CA LEU A 12 20.07 -10.02 -15.80
C LEU A 12 20.38 -10.40 -14.35
N VAL A 13 21.14 -11.47 -14.11
CA VAL A 13 21.55 -11.88 -12.76
C VAL A 13 22.40 -10.80 -12.09
N LEU A 14 23.36 -10.23 -12.82
CA LEU A 14 24.18 -9.12 -12.33
C LEU A 14 23.33 -7.88 -11.98
N LEU A 15 22.35 -7.54 -12.82
CA LEU A 15 21.42 -6.43 -12.55
C LEU A 15 20.64 -6.67 -11.25
N TRP A 16 20.11 -7.88 -11.05
CA TRP A 16 19.40 -8.24 -9.83
C TRP A 16 20.28 -8.16 -8.58
N ILE A 17 21.53 -8.67 -8.67
CA ILE A 17 22.49 -8.57 -7.58
C ILE A 17 22.79 -7.12 -7.24
N LEU A 18 22.96 -6.24 -8.25
CA LEU A 18 23.20 -4.82 -8.05
C LEU A 18 22.00 -4.12 -7.39
N ILE A 19 20.77 -4.41 -7.82
CA ILE A 19 19.55 -3.86 -7.21
C ILE A 19 19.44 -4.29 -5.75
N VAL A 20 19.61 -5.56 -5.46
CA VAL A 20 19.53 -6.08 -4.08
C VAL A 20 20.65 -5.49 -3.22
N ALA A 21 21.87 -5.40 -3.73
CA ALA A 21 22.99 -4.78 -3.04
C ALA A 21 22.74 -3.27 -2.77
N ALA A 22 22.16 -2.54 -3.72
CA ALA A 22 21.79 -1.14 -3.56
C ALA A 22 20.71 -0.96 -2.47
N ILE A 23 19.69 -1.83 -2.44
CA ILE A 23 18.65 -1.83 -1.40
C ILE A 23 19.27 -2.09 -0.03
N ILE A 24 20.18 -3.06 0.08
CA ILE A 24 20.86 -3.39 1.34
C ILE A 24 21.77 -2.25 1.81
N ALA A 25 22.48 -1.59 0.91
CA ALA A 25 23.38 -0.48 1.24
C ALA A 25 22.63 0.83 1.56
N ALA A 26 21.40 1.00 1.08
CA ALA A 26 20.64 2.24 1.20
C ALA A 26 20.52 2.79 2.63
N PRO A 27 20.20 2.00 3.69
CA PRO A 27 20.08 2.51 5.05
C PRO A 27 21.39 2.99 5.67
N ALA A 28 22.53 2.53 5.15
CA ALA A 28 23.85 2.92 5.62
C ALA A 28 24.37 4.20 4.95
N VAL A 29 23.96 4.44 3.71
CA VAL A 29 24.48 5.53 2.86
C VAL A 29 23.52 6.73 2.80
N LEU A 30 22.20 6.48 2.84
CA LEU A 30 21.22 7.54 2.63
C LEU A 30 20.79 8.21 3.94
N PRO A 31 20.63 9.55 3.94
CA PRO A 31 19.97 10.24 5.05
C PRO A 31 18.52 9.78 5.19
N VAL A 32 17.97 9.86 6.41
CA VAL A 32 16.61 9.35 6.76
C VAL A 32 15.52 9.86 5.82
N PHE A 33 15.57 11.12 5.42
CA PHE A 33 14.62 11.70 4.49
C PHE A 33 14.61 10.96 3.12
N ARG A 34 15.79 10.71 2.55
CA ARG A 34 15.91 9.98 1.27
C ARG A 34 15.52 8.50 1.43
N LEU A 35 15.83 7.92 2.57
CA LEU A 35 15.43 6.55 2.87
C LEU A 35 13.91 6.41 2.95
N ASN A 36 13.22 7.35 3.60
CA ASN A 36 11.77 7.40 3.65
C ASN A 36 11.16 7.55 2.24
N LEU A 37 11.72 8.44 1.43
CA LEU A 37 11.29 8.63 0.04
C LEU A 37 11.46 7.34 -0.77
N LEU A 38 12.59 6.66 -0.64
CA LEU A 38 12.85 5.37 -1.30
C LEU A 38 11.87 4.30 -0.83
N GLY A 39 11.57 4.22 0.48
CA GLY A 39 10.56 3.31 1.04
C GLY A 39 9.17 3.54 0.44
N ARG A 40 8.78 4.82 0.25
CA ARG A 40 7.53 5.17 -0.44
C ARG A 40 7.51 4.70 -1.89
N PHE A 41 8.60 4.87 -2.63
CA PHE A 41 8.70 4.36 -4.00
C PHE A 41 8.67 2.83 -4.05
N LEU A 42 9.29 2.15 -3.11
CA LEU A 42 9.21 0.69 -3.02
C LEU A 42 7.78 0.21 -2.73
N SER A 43 7.03 0.89 -1.86
CA SER A 43 5.61 0.55 -1.62
C SER A 43 4.75 0.79 -2.88
N LEU A 44 5.01 1.85 -3.64
CA LEU A 44 4.34 2.07 -4.93
C LEU A 44 4.75 1.02 -5.99
N ALA A 45 5.99 0.52 -5.92
CA ALA A 45 6.42 -0.58 -6.79
C ALA A 45 5.61 -1.86 -6.55
N ILE A 46 5.17 -2.14 -5.30
CA ILE A 46 4.27 -3.27 -5.02
C ILE A 46 2.93 -3.09 -5.75
N VAL A 47 2.39 -1.87 -5.77
CA VAL A 47 1.16 -1.55 -6.52
C VAL A 47 1.37 -1.76 -8.02
N ALA A 48 2.51 -1.31 -8.56
CA ALA A 48 2.86 -1.49 -9.97
C ALA A 48 2.99 -2.98 -10.34
N LEU A 49 3.60 -3.80 -9.47
CA LEU A 49 3.67 -5.24 -9.64
C LEU A 49 2.27 -5.89 -9.66
N GLY A 50 1.35 -5.41 -8.83
CA GLY A 50 -0.05 -5.84 -8.85
C GLY A 50 -0.75 -5.51 -10.18
N ILE A 51 -0.48 -4.35 -10.77
CA ILE A 51 -1.00 -3.96 -12.10
C ILE A 51 -0.43 -4.88 -13.17
N ASP A 52 0.89 -5.11 -13.17
CA ASP A 52 1.56 -5.98 -14.13
C ASP A 52 1.05 -7.42 -14.05
N LEU A 53 0.81 -7.92 -12.84
CA LEU A 53 0.26 -9.26 -12.63
C LEU A 53 -1.11 -9.42 -13.29
N ILE A 54 -2.03 -8.48 -13.04
CA ILE A 54 -3.37 -8.52 -13.65
C ILE A 54 -3.27 -8.42 -15.17
N TRP A 55 -2.51 -7.46 -15.67
CA TRP A 55 -2.33 -7.25 -17.11
C TRP A 55 -1.72 -8.49 -17.77
N GLY A 56 -0.70 -9.07 -17.13
CA GLY A 56 -0.02 -10.22 -17.67
C GLY A 56 -0.88 -11.49 -17.76
N PHE A 57 -1.76 -11.75 -16.77
CA PHE A 57 -2.60 -12.95 -16.77
C PHE A 57 -3.91 -12.79 -17.54
N THR A 58 -4.51 -11.60 -17.50
CA THR A 58 -5.85 -11.36 -18.04
C THR A 58 -5.85 -10.53 -19.33
N GLY A 59 -4.75 -9.86 -19.67
CA GLY A 59 -4.69 -8.85 -20.72
C GLY A 59 -5.48 -7.57 -20.41
N LEU A 60 -5.95 -7.39 -19.15
CA LEU A 60 -6.77 -6.27 -18.72
C LEU A 60 -5.92 -5.31 -17.86
N LEU A 61 -5.77 -4.08 -18.32
CA LEU A 61 -5.06 -3.04 -17.57
C LEU A 61 -5.97 -2.42 -16.52
N SER A 62 -5.72 -2.69 -15.23
CA SER A 62 -6.44 -2.08 -14.12
C SER A 62 -5.73 -0.82 -13.65
N LEU A 63 -6.42 0.32 -13.71
CA LEU A 63 -5.92 1.61 -13.21
C LEU A 63 -6.50 1.97 -11.82
N GLY A 64 -7.26 1.06 -11.21
CA GLY A 64 -7.92 1.26 -9.92
C GLY A 64 -7.16 0.73 -8.70
N GLN A 65 -5.93 0.26 -8.84
CA GLN A 65 -5.18 -0.39 -7.75
C GLN A 65 -4.94 0.53 -6.53
N GLY A 66 -4.90 1.84 -6.77
CA GLY A 66 -4.77 2.83 -5.71
C GLY A 66 -5.88 2.79 -4.65
N ILE A 67 -7.09 2.32 -5.01
CA ILE A 67 -8.21 2.16 -4.07
C ILE A 67 -7.83 1.16 -2.97
N PHE A 68 -7.36 -0.01 -3.37
CA PHE A 68 -7.03 -1.11 -2.45
C PHE A 68 -5.85 -0.76 -1.56
N PHE A 69 -4.83 -0.11 -2.14
CA PHE A 69 -3.68 0.39 -1.41
C PHE A 69 -4.07 1.45 -0.37
N ALA A 70 -4.92 2.41 -0.76
CA ALA A 70 -5.38 3.47 0.13
C ALA A 70 -6.20 2.92 1.30
N LEU A 71 -7.10 1.95 1.09
CA LEU A 71 -7.92 1.35 2.15
C LEU A 71 -7.06 0.68 3.22
N GLY A 72 -6.05 -0.09 2.82
CA GLY A 72 -5.09 -0.67 3.77
C GLY A 72 -4.32 0.41 4.54
N GLY A 73 -3.90 1.47 3.84
CA GLY A 73 -3.23 2.63 4.43
C GLY A 73 -4.10 3.36 5.46
N TYR A 74 -5.37 3.62 5.15
CA TYR A 74 -6.32 4.25 6.09
C TYR A 74 -6.57 3.40 7.33
N ALA A 75 -6.69 2.08 7.18
CA ALA A 75 -6.87 1.16 8.30
C ALA A 75 -5.68 1.24 9.29
N MET A 76 -4.46 1.19 8.77
CA MET A 76 -3.25 1.30 9.60
C MET A 76 -3.09 2.71 10.20
N ALA A 77 -3.32 3.76 9.41
CA ALA A 77 -3.19 5.14 9.87
C ALA A 77 -4.19 5.45 11.00
N MET A 78 -5.42 4.95 10.92
CA MET A 78 -6.40 5.14 11.98
C MET A 78 -6.00 4.41 13.27
N TYR A 79 -5.50 3.17 13.18
CA TYR A 79 -4.95 2.47 14.36
C TYR A 79 -3.84 3.28 15.04
N LEU A 80 -2.90 3.84 14.27
CA LEU A 80 -1.82 4.65 14.81
C LEU A 80 -2.33 5.93 15.47
N GLN A 81 -3.31 6.57 14.87
CA GLN A 81 -3.95 7.76 15.42
C GLN A 81 -4.69 7.46 16.74
N LEU A 82 -5.47 6.39 16.78
CA LEU A 82 -6.22 5.98 17.97
C LEU A 82 -5.29 5.56 19.10
N ASN A 83 -4.23 4.80 18.80
CA ASN A 83 -3.26 4.38 19.79
C ASN A 83 -2.49 5.56 20.40
N SER A 84 -2.16 6.58 19.60
CA SER A 84 -1.49 7.79 20.08
C SER A 84 -2.43 8.76 20.80
N SER A 85 -3.74 8.62 20.61
CA SER A 85 -4.75 9.48 21.25
C SER A 85 -5.25 8.91 22.58
N ALA A 86 -4.81 7.72 22.96
CA ALA A 86 -5.25 7.05 24.20
C ALA A 86 -4.98 7.89 25.45
N ASP A 87 -3.91 8.68 25.44
CA ASP A 87 -3.51 9.55 26.55
C ASP A 87 -4.17 10.94 26.53
N LEU A 88 -4.96 11.25 25.47
CA LEU A 88 -5.69 12.52 25.39
C LEU A 88 -6.95 12.50 26.28
N PRO A 89 -7.39 13.66 26.78
CA PRO A 89 -8.56 13.76 27.68
C PRO A 89 -9.84 13.12 27.11
N ASN A 90 -10.02 13.17 25.79
CA ASN A 90 -11.19 12.61 25.10
C ASN A 90 -10.91 11.22 24.50
N GLY A 91 -9.69 10.70 24.54
CA GLY A 91 -9.32 9.41 23.97
C GLY A 91 -9.50 9.28 22.46
N ILE A 92 -9.68 10.40 21.74
CA ILE A 92 -9.91 10.43 20.30
C ILE A 92 -8.88 11.32 19.59
N PRO A 93 -8.53 11.04 18.30
CA PRO A 93 -7.62 11.86 17.53
C PRO A 93 -8.04 13.34 17.45
N GLU A 94 -7.07 14.24 17.56
CA GLU A 94 -7.31 15.71 17.58
C GLU A 94 -8.14 16.21 16.42
N PHE A 95 -7.99 15.63 15.22
CA PHE A 95 -8.72 16.10 14.05
C PHE A 95 -10.25 15.97 14.21
N PHE A 96 -10.76 15.01 15.00
CA PHE A 96 -12.18 14.91 15.30
C PHE A 96 -12.69 16.14 16.03
N SER A 97 -11.95 16.60 17.04
CA SER A 97 -12.28 17.81 17.81
C SER A 97 -12.29 19.07 16.93
N LEU A 98 -11.36 19.17 15.95
CA LEU A 98 -11.33 20.29 14.99
C LEU A 98 -12.60 20.40 14.14
N TYR A 99 -13.28 19.28 13.91
CA TYR A 99 -14.53 19.23 13.13
C TYR A 99 -15.79 19.10 13.99
N GLY A 100 -15.68 19.31 15.32
CA GLY A 100 -16.81 19.26 16.26
C GLY A 100 -17.38 17.85 16.43
N VAL A 101 -16.54 16.82 16.32
CA VAL A 101 -16.90 15.42 16.58
C VAL A 101 -16.39 15.04 17.96
N ASP A 102 -17.28 14.91 18.93
CA ASP A 102 -16.95 14.67 20.34
C ASP A 102 -16.86 13.17 20.67
N ARG A 103 -17.30 12.31 19.77
CA ARG A 103 -17.30 10.86 19.97
C ARG A 103 -16.74 10.12 18.76
N LEU A 104 -15.96 9.09 19.00
CA LEU A 104 -15.45 8.24 17.93
C LEU A 104 -16.62 7.57 17.19
N PRO A 105 -16.68 7.64 15.85
CA PRO A 105 -17.64 6.87 15.06
C PRO A 105 -17.46 5.36 15.32
N GLY A 106 -18.56 4.64 15.60
CA GLY A 106 -18.53 3.25 16.05
C GLY A 106 -17.81 2.27 15.11
N PHE A 107 -17.73 2.58 13.82
CA PHE A 107 -16.97 1.73 12.86
C PHE A 107 -15.43 1.85 13.03
N TRP A 108 -14.93 2.87 13.75
CA TRP A 108 -13.52 3.01 14.10
C TRP A 108 -13.13 2.34 15.42
N GLU A 109 -14.10 2.05 16.31
CA GLU A 109 -13.83 1.42 17.62
C GLU A 109 -13.00 0.12 17.51
N PRO A 110 -13.27 -0.81 16.57
CA PRO A 110 -12.49 -2.04 16.45
C PRO A 110 -11.02 -1.81 16.13
N PHE A 111 -10.67 -0.65 15.56
CA PHE A 111 -9.28 -0.31 15.19
C PHE A 111 -8.39 0.05 16.38
N HIS A 112 -8.87 0.05 17.60
CA HIS A 112 -8.03 0.04 18.81
C HIS A 112 -7.24 -1.28 18.94
N SER A 113 -7.74 -2.37 18.37
CA SER A 113 -7.07 -3.68 18.41
C SER A 113 -6.06 -3.81 17.27
N PRO A 114 -4.76 -4.10 17.57
CA PRO A 114 -3.76 -4.33 16.53
C PRO A 114 -4.09 -5.57 15.68
N VAL A 115 -4.65 -6.62 16.31
CA VAL A 115 -5.02 -7.85 15.60
C VAL A 115 -6.15 -7.58 14.60
N PHE A 116 -7.20 -6.85 15.03
CA PHE A 116 -8.27 -6.44 14.13
C PHE A 116 -7.74 -5.62 12.97
N THR A 117 -6.87 -4.65 13.24
CA THR A 117 -6.29 -3.78 12.21
C THR A 117 -5.48 -4.58 11.19
N LEU A 118 -4.64 -5.53 11.64
CA LEU A 118 -3.89 -6.39 10.72
C LEU A 118 -4.81 -7.22 9.82
N ILE A 119 -5.91 -7.74 10.35
CA ILE A 119 -6.92 -8.45 9.55
C ILE A 119 -7.62 -7.46 8.59
N ALA A 120 -8.00 -6.28 9.06
CA ALA A 120 -8.72 -5.27 8.29
C ALA A 120 -7.90 -4.75 7.10
N ILE A 121 -6.58 -4.58 7.23
CA ILE A 121 -5.66 -4.17 6.16
C ILE A 121 -5.77 -5.09 4.94
N TRP A 122 -5.99 -6.38 5.15
CA TRP A 122 -6.14 -7.36 4.07
C TRP A 122 -7.59 -7.59 3.68
N LEU A 123 -8.48 -7.71 4.66
CA LEU A 123 -9.86 -8.09 4.45
C LEU A 123 -10.68 -7.00 3.76
N ILE A 124 -10.53 -5.73 4.17
CA ILE A 124 -11.31 -4.62 3.59
C ILE A 124 -11.00 -4.44 2.10
N PRO A 125 -9.73 -4.32 1.67
CA PRO A 125 -9.41 -4.26 0.24
C PRO A 125 -9.83 -5.52 -0.51
N ALA A 126 -9.68 -6.72 0.08
CA ALA A 126 -10.06 -7.98 -0.56
C ALA A 126 -11.57 -8.09 -0.80
N VAL A 127 -12.39 -7.71 0.17
CA VAL A 127 -13.85 -7.68 0.03
C VAL A 127 -14.26 -6.69 -1.06
N LEU A 128 -13.70 -5.48 -1.05
CA LEU A 128 -13.99 -4.50 -2.09
C LEU A 128 -13.53 -5.00 -3.48
N ALA A 129 -12.36 -5.62 -3.57
CA ALA A 129 -11.86 -6.21 -4.81
C ALA A 129 -12.79 -7.34 -5.32
N ALA A 130 -13.30 -8.18 -4.42
CA ALA A 130 -14.25 -9.23 -4.76
C ALA A 130 -15.58 -8.65 -5.27
N VAL A 131 -16.10 -7.61 -4.64
CA VAL A 131 -17.34 -6.92 -5.05
C VAL A 131 -17.15 -6.27 -6.42
N LEU A 132 -16.12 -5.44 -6.59
CA LEU A 132 -15.84 -4.76 -7.86
C LEU A 132 -15.51 -5.75 -8.97
N GLY A 133 -14.70 -6.77 -8.67
CA GLY A 133 -14.37 -7.83 -9.62
C GLY A 133 -15.61 -8.58 -10.07
N ASN A 134 -16.48 -8.99 -9.14
CA ASN A 134 -17.74 -9.67 -9.49
C ASN A 134 -18.62 -8.79 -10.39
N LEU A 135 -18.79 -7.51 -10.07
CA LEU A 135 -19.58 -6.59 -10.88
C LEU A 135 -19.03 -6.44 -12.30
N VAL A 136 -17.70 -6.29 -12.43
CA VAL A 136 -17.04 -6.09 -13.71
C VAL A 136 -17.06 -7.35 -14.58
N PHE A 137 -16.65 -8.50 -14.01
CA PHE A 137 -16.54 -9.75 -14.76
C PHE A 137 -17.91 -10.36 -15.08
N ARG A 138 -18.90 -10.21 -14.20
CA ARG A 138 -20.28 -10.63 -14.46
C ARG A 138 -20.88 -9.90 -15.66
N ASN A 139 -20.56 -8.61 -15.83
CA ASN A 139 -21.01 -7.80 -16.95
C ASN A 139 -20.13 -7.95 -18.21
N ARG A 140 -19.15 -8.87 -18.20
CA ARG A 140 -18.25 -9.16 -19.33
C ARG A 140 -17.52 -7.94 -19.90
N ILE A 141 -17.21 -6.96 -19.03
CA ILE A 141 -16.46 -5.75 -19.42
C ILE A 141 -15.04 -6.16 -19.78
N LYS A 142 -14.58 -5.78 -20.97
CA LYS A 142 -13.27 -6.18 -21.51
C LYS A 142 -12.49 -5.01 -22.12
N GLY A 143 -11.19 -5.22 -22.30
CA GLY A 143 -10.30 -4.28 -23.00
C GLY A 143 -10.28 -2.88 -22.39
N VAL A 144 -10.33 -1.86 -23.21
CA VAL A 144 -10.20 -0.45 -22.83
C VAL A 144 -11.30 0.00 -21.88
N TYR A 145 -12.51 -0.53 -22.00
CA TYR A 145 -13.61 -0.19 -21.10
C TYR A 145 -13.34 -0.59 -19.64
N PHE A 146 -12.62 -1.68 -19.42
CA PHE A 146 -12.17 -2.09 -18.09
C PHE A 146 -11.22 -1.05 -17.49
N SER A 147 -10.26 -0.56 -18.26
CA SER A 147 -9.29 0.45 -17.79
C SER A 147 -9.98 1.77 -17.45
N ILE A 148 -10.90 2.22 -18.30
CA ILE A 148 -11.67 3.45 -18.05
C ILE A 148 -12.55 3.31 -16.81
N LEU A 149 -13.23 2.17 -16.64
CA LEU A 149 -14.10 1.94 -15.49
C LEU A 149 -13.31 1.91 -14.18
N THR A 150 -12.16 1.22 -14.14
CA THR A 150 -11.31 1.16 -12.94
C THR A 150 -10.69 2.51 -12.61
N GLN A 151 -10.33 3.32 -13.62
CA GLN A 151 -9.88 4.70 -13.43
C GLN A 151 -11.00 5.58 -12.88
N ALA A 152 -12.21 5.49 -13.44
CA ALA A 152 -13.37 6.23 -12.96
C ALA A 152 -13.71 5.85 -11.51
N ALA A 153 -13.67 4.56 -11.17
CA ALA A 153 -13.88 4.10 -9.80
C ALA A 153 -12.84 4.69 -8.83
N LEU A 154 -11.56 4.77 -9.24
CA LEU A 154 -10.52 5.40 -8.44
C LEU A 154 -10.80 6.89 -8.19
N LEU A 155 -11.22 7.63 -9.22
CA LEU A 155 -11.53 9.05 -9.07
C LEU A 155 -12.75 9.28 -8.17
N VAL A 156 -13.80 8.47 -8.30
CA VAL A 156 -14.97 8.53 -7.41
C VAL A 156 -14.57 8.25 -5.97
N PHE A 157 -13.78 7.20 -5.74
CA PHE A 157 -13.26 6.85 -4.43
C PHE A 157 -12.42 7.99 -3.83
N PHE A 158 -11.48 8.53 -4.60
CA PHE A 158 -10.62 9.63 -4.18
C PHE A 158 -11.43 10.87 -3.77
N ASN A 159 -12.39 11.30 -4.60
CA ASN A 159 -13.24 12.44 -4.29
C ASN A 159 -14.14 12.19 -3.07
N PHE A 160 -14.69 10.98 -2.96
CA PHE A 160 -15.49 10.61 -1.80
C PHE A 160 -14.68 10.69 -0.50
N PHE A 161 -13.47 10.11 -0.48
CA PHE A 161 -12.60 10.13 0.70
C PHE A 161 -12.11 11.54 1.03
N ASN A 162 -11.74 12.34 0.04
CA ASN A 162 -11.36 13.74 0.25
C ASN A 162 -12.51 14.57 0.85
N GLY A 163 -13.76 14.24 0.54
CA GLY A 163 -14.94 14.90 1.12
C GLY A 163 -15.20 14.54 2.59
N GLN A 164 -14.62 13.43 3.09
CA GLN A 164 -14.89 12.92 4.45
C GLN A 164 -14.00 13.57 5.52
N GLN A 165 -14.09 14.90 5.68
CA GLN A 165 -13.28 15.64 6.66
C GLN A 165 -13.50 15.15 8.10
N LYS A 166 -14.76 14.95 8.49
CA LYS A 166 -15.14 14.53 9.85
C LYS A 166 -14.79 13.10 10.20
N LEU A 167 -14.56 12.24 9.21
CA LEU A 167 -14.36 10.80 9.44
C LEU A 167 -12.90 10.38 9.32
N ILE A 168 -12.15 10.98 8.42
CA ILE A 168 -10.78 10.58 8.05
C ILE A 168 -9.86 11.77 7.77
N ASN A 169 -10.24 12.97 8.20
CA ASN A 169 -9.49 14.19 7.94
C ASN A 169 -9.30 14.52 6.44
N GLY A 170 -10.13 13.93 5.59
CA GLY A 170 -10.29 14.17 4.15
C GLY A 170 -9.03 14.61 3.40
N THR A 171 -9.03 15.84 2.87
CA THR A 171 -7.91 16.42 2.10
C THR A 171 -6.62 16.59 2.89
N ASN A 172 -6.67 16.74 4.22
CA ASN A 172 -5.50 16.90 5.07
C ASN A 172 -4.79 15.56 5.34
N GLY A 173 -5.53 14.44 5.21
CA GLY A 173 -5.06 13.09 5.47
C GLY A 173 -4.78 12.80 6.96
N LEU A 174 -4.50 11.56 7.26
CA LEU A 174 -4.12 11.11 8.61
C LEU A 174 -2.59 11.21 8.75
N LYS A 175 -2.12 12.15 9.56
CA LYS A 175 -0.69 12.33 9.83
C LYS A 175 -0.20 11.27 10.82
N THR A 176 0.70 10.41 10.40
CA THR A 176 1.22 9.31 11.22
C THR A 176 2.63 9.55 11.75
N ASP A 177 3.34 10.56 11.27
CA ASP A 177 4.74 10.82 11.65
C ASP A 177 4.91 11.11 13.15
N VAL A 178 3.89 11.72 13.78
CA VAL A 178 3.86 12.07 15.20
C VAL A 178 3.21 10.99 16.08
N THR A 179 2.72 9.92 15.49
CA THR A 179 2.09 8.81 16.21
C THR A 179 3.13 7.86 16.79
N GLN A 180 2.70 7.06 17.77
CA GLN A 180 3.56 6.05 18.41
C GLN A 180 3.17 4.64 17.98
N LEU A 181 4.18 3.80 17.78
CA LEU A 181 4.04 2.37 17.57
C LEU A 181 5.08 1.64 18.41
N PHE A 182 4.64 0.70 19.25
CA PHE A 182 5.51 -0.01 20.21
C PHE A 182 6.34 0.91 21.12
N GLY A 183 5.79 2.07 21.50
CA GLY A 183 6.47 3.04 22.36
C GLY A 183 7.49 3.93 21.65
N GLN A 184 7.62 3.83 20.33
CA GLN A 184 8.51 4.67 19.53
C GLN A 184 7.70 5.55 18.55
N MET A 185 8.17 6.76 18.32
CA MET A 185 7.55 7.64 17.30
C MET A 185 7.74 7.04 15.91
N VAL A 186 6.66 6.94 15.15
CA VAL A 186 6.67 6.44 13.76
C VAL A 186 7.62 7.25 12.87
N GLY A 187 7.74 8.56 13.10
CA GLY A 187 8.67 9.44 12.40
C GLY A 187 10.14 9.32 12.82
N SER A 188 10.47 8.52 13.86
CA SER A 188 11.85 8.36 14.32
C SER A 188 12.73 7.69 13.25
N PRO A 189 14.04 8.03 13.20
CA PRO A 189 14.97 7.45 12.23
C PRO A 189 15.03 5.92 12.29
N GLU A 190 14.90 5.36 13.48
CA GLU A 190 14.95 3.90 13.72
C GLU A 190 13.71 3.21 13.14
N MET A 191 12.52 3.73 13.40
CA MET A 191 11.27 3.21 12.86
C MET A 191 11.22 3.35 11.33
N GLN A 192 11.69 4.48 10.79
CA GLN A 192 11.75 4.68 9.35
C GLN A 192 12.68 3.68 8.66
N ARG A 193 13.81 3.33 9.28
CA ARG A 193 14.69 2.25 8.80
C ARG A 193 13.99 0.89 8.88
N GLY A 194 13.25 0.63 9.97
CA GLY A 194 12.46 -0.59 10.12
C GLY A 194 11.41 -0.75 9.03
N PHE A 195 10.63 0.31 8.75
CA PHE A 195 9.64 0.32 7.68
C PHE A 195 10.27 0.15 6.29
N PHE A 196 11.43 0.76 6.06
CA PHE A 196 12.18 0.56 4.81
C PHE A 196 12.52 -0.92 4.62
N TRP A 197 13.09 -1.58 5.65
CA TRP A 197 13.43 -3.00 5.59
C TRP A 197 12.20 -3.89 5.37
N LEU A 198 11.11 -3.62 6.08
CA LEU A 198 9.85 -4.33 5.91
C LEU A 198 9.36 -4.23 4.46
N THR A 199 9.34 -3.01 3.92
CA THR A 199 8.90 -2.78 2.54
C THR A 199 9.83 -3.45 1.53
N ALA A 200 11.14 -3.40 1.74
CA ALA A 200 12.12 -4.06 0.88
C ALA A 200 11.93 -5.59 0.85
N VAL A 201 11.70 -6.20 2.01
CA VAL A 201 11.41 -7.65 2.10
C VAL A 201 10.13 -8.00 1.34
N VAL A 202 9.06 -7.23 1.52
CA VAL A 202 7.79 -7.45 0.82
C VAL A 202 7.94 -7.32 -0.69
N VAL A 203 8.71 -6.34 -1.18
CA VAL A 203 9.01 -6.18 -2.62
C VAL A 203 9.77 -7.40 -3.15
N ILE A 204 10.81 -7.85 -2.44
CA ILE A 204 11.60 -9.02 -2.84
C ILE A 204 10.73 -10.28 -2.88
N LEU A 205 9.86 -10.48 -1.89
CA LEU A 205 8.92 -11.60 -1.88
C LEU A 205 7.93 -11.53 -3.05
N ALA A 206 7.37 -10.35 -3.33
CA ALA A 206 6.44 -10.14 -4.44
C ALA A 206 7.12 -10.44 -5.78
N LEU A 207 8.34 -9.95 -6.00
CA LEU A 207 9.13 -10.24 -7.19
C LEU A 207 9.47 -11.73 -7.33
N SER A 208 9.81 -12.39 -6.22
CA SER A 208 10.07 -13.84 -6.19
C SER A 208 8.84 -14.64 -6.62
N LEU A 209 7.65 -14.29 -6.11
CA LEU A 209 6.40 -14.93 -6.49
C LEU A 209 6.07 -14.75 -7.98
N ILE A 210 6.29 -13.55 -8.52
CA ILE A 210 6.08 -13.28 -9.94
C ILE A 210 7.05 -14.11 -10.78
N HIS A 211 8.33 -14.17 -10.40
CA HIS A 211 9.32 -14.95 -11.13
C HIS A 211 9.02 -16.45 -11.13
N ILE A 212 8.48 -16.99 -10.04
CA ILE A 212 8.04 -18.40 -9.95
C ILE A 212 6.83 -18.65 -10.87
N SER A 213 5.94 -17.66 -11.06
CA SER A 213 4.75 -17.81 -11.91
C SER A 213 5.01 -17.57 -13.40
N GLU A 214 6.14 -16.96 -13.80
CA GLU A 214 6.50 -16.73 -15.21
C GLU A 214 6.63 -17.99 -16.08
N PRO A 215 7.12 -19.17 -15.62
CA PRO A 215 7.19 -20.37 -16.45
C PRO A 215 5.85 -20.82 -17.01
N THR A 216 4.74 -20.49 -16.35
CA THR A 216 3.38 -20.83 -16.79
C THR A 216 2.83 -19.91 -17.89
N ARG A 217 3.51 -18.81 -18.18
CA ARG A 217 3.15 -17.81 -19.22
C ARG A 217 3.56 -18.21 -20.64
N ARG A 218 4.25 -19.30 -20.85
CA ARG A 218 4.84 -19.67 -22.16
C ARG A 218 3.95 -20.55 -23.05
N TYR A 219 2.64 -20.64 -22.75
CA TYR A 219 1.72 -21.38 -23.62
C TYR A 219 0.42 -20.63 -23.78
#